data_6a7518ddf9c644851f27da47267f6f0a
#
_entry.id   6a7518ddf9c644851f27da47267f6f0a
#
_cell.length_a   1.000
_cell.length_b   1.000
_cell.length_c   1.000
_cell.angle_alpha   90.00
_cell.angle_beta   90.00
_cell.angle_gamma   90.00
#
_symmetry.space_group_name_H-M   'P 1'
#
loop_
_entity.id
_entity.type
_entity.pdbx_description
1 polymer ?
#
loop_
_entity_poly.entity_id
_entity_poly.type
_entity_poly.pdbx_seq_one_letter_code
_entity_poly.pdbx_strand_id
1 'polypeptide(L)'
;MSRDPHPAEAGGVPRPRRRARVAGPWYHSPKAALSGLAVLIAWGLLLPGATPVGGGMSTLGSLSLFGYALFSIVGGIVFLSNRNLGRVLSSCAAVGLLLLSGADGSRLAYVFFNFEILGESGMKALAGGFMTTLEVGIIATLCAFWLGVFLTLVRFFENKVMTGFVKVYVDVFRALPTIVLVSLIHYGAPFIGIYLPLMVSGILTLTLNHSAFFSEILRSGVSAVGHGQLEAARSLGLGTFKTFRLIVFPQAFKTAMPPLTGQFVALLKETVICSVVGIPELLREALVVQSWTANPTPLIIATIGYLLLLVPLTRLSRYLEVRMSTVRQAC
;
A
#
# COMPACT_ATOMS: atom_id res chain seq x y z
N MET A 1 71.42 -35.41 -31.13
CA MET A 1 71.06 -34.23 -30.34
C MET A 1 69.57 -34.09 -30.34
N SER A 2 68.93 -34.84 -29.45
CA SER A 2 67.44 -34.91 -29.30
C SER A 2 67.03 -33.88 -28.24
N ARG A 3 66.09 -33.05 -28.55
CA ARG A 3 65.37 -32.20 -27.59
C ARG A 3 63.97 -32.80 -27.40
N ASP A 4 63.74 -33.30 -26.19
CA ASP A 4 62.41 -33.74 -25.73
C ASP A 4 61.43 -32.56 -25.62
N PRO A 5 60.17 -32.73 -25.99
CA PRO A 5 59.13 -31.76 -25.78
C PRO A 5 58.58 -31.86 -24.34
N HIS A 6 58.45 -30.71 -23.67
CA HIS A 6 57.80 -30.55 -22.38
C HIS A 6 56.31 -30.99 -22.44
N PRO A 7 55.80 -31.64 -21.39
CA PRO A 7 54.40 -31.99 -21.29
C PRO A 7 53.54 -30.72 -21.00
N ALA A 8 52.48 -30.55 -21.74
CA ALA A 8 51.47 -29.54 -21.59
C ALA A 8 50.80 -29.60 -20.20
N GLU A 9 50.77 -28.45 -19.52
CA GLU A 9 50.01 -28.23 -18.27
C GLU A 9 48.54 -28.55 -18.50
N ALA A 10 48.03 -29.56 -17.80
CA ALA A 10 46.61 -29.89 -17.74
C ALA A 10 45.84 -28.70 -17.08
N GLY A 11 45.02 -28.02 -17.87
CA GLY A 11 44.11 -26.99 -17.42
C GLY A 11 43.20 -27.47 -16.28
N GLY A 12 43.55 -27.09 -15.07
CA GLY A 12 42.69 -27.36 -13.89
C GLY A 12 41.38 -26.60 -14.02
N VAL A 13 40.30 -27.34 -14.13
CA VAL A 13 38.93 -26.80 -14.04
C VAL A 13 38.80 -26.06 -12.71
N PRO A 14 38.47 -24.76 -12.70
CA PRO A 14 38.32 -24.02 -11.45
C PRO A 14 37.19 -24.65 -10.63
N ARG A 15 37.52 -25.17 -9.44
CA ARG A 15 36.52 -25.65 -8.48
C ARG A 15 35.51 -24.56 -8.20
N PRO A 16 34.20 -24.84 -8.22
CA PRO A 16 33.20 -23.83 -7.90
C PRO A 16 33.48 -23.29 -6.51
N ARG A 17 33.72 -22.00 -6.40
CA ARG A 17 33.85 -21.29 -5.12
C ARG A 17 32.61 -21.64 -4.29
N ARG A 18 32.79 -22.31 -3.16
CA ARG A 18 31.75 -22.48 -2.14
C ARG A 18 31.19 -21.09 -1.87
N ARG A 19 29.96 -20.84 -2.28
CA ARG A 19 29.22 -19.65 -1.85
C ARG A 19 29.29 -19.65 -0.34
N ALA A 20 29.97 -18.66 0.23
CA ALA A 20 29.89 -18.39 1.66
C ALA A 20 28.42 -18.32 1.97
N ARG A 21 27.93 -19.16 2.88
CA ARG A 21 26.59 -19.04 3.44
C ARG A 21 26.60 -17.64 4.08
N VAL A 22 25.96 -16.70 3.42
CA VAL A 22 25.62 -15.42 4.06
C VAL A 22 24.79 -15.86 5.27
N ALA A 23 25.37 -15.70 6.46
CA ALA A 23 24.65 -15.95 7.69
C ALA A 23 23.38 -15.11 7.61
N GLY A 24 22.22 -15.78 7.60
CA GLY A 24 20.93 -15.10 7.61
C GLY A 24 20.88 -14.14 8.78
N PRO A 25 20.08 -13.08 8.69
CA PRO A 25 20.01 -12.10 9.75
C PRO A 25 19.83 -12.78 11.12
N TRP A 26 20.54 -12.34 12.12
CA TRP A 26 20.62 -12.91 13.48
C TRP A 26 19.25 -13.22 14.14
N TYR A 27 18.18 -12.54 13.72
CA TYR A 27 16.79 -12.74 14.19
C TYR A 27 16.15 -14.06 13.71
N HIS A 28 16.79 -14.83 12.83
CA HIS A 28 16.35 -16.19 12.44
C HIS A 28 16.89 -17.29 13.38
N SER A 29 17.65 -16.96 14.41
CA SER A 29 18.17 -17.96 15.36
C SER A 29 17.09 -18.29 16.40
N PRO A 30 16.90 -19.57 16.77
CA PRO A 30 15.99 -19.96 17.84
C PRO A 30 16.34 -19.33 19.20
N LYS A 31 17.61 -18.93 19.38
CA LYS A 31 18.08 -18.20 20.59
C LYS A 31 17.54 -16.77 20.65
N ALA A 32 17.39 -16.08 19.52
CA ALA A 32 16.80 -14.74 19.49
C ALA A 32 15.28 -14.79 19.77
N ALA A 33 14.62 -15.85 19.33
CA ALA A 33 13.20 -16.09 19.64
C ALA A 33 12.98 -16.35 21.14
N LEU A 34 13.84 -17.17 21.75
CA LEU A 34 13.78 -17.46 23.19
C LEU A 34 14.12 -16.23 24.05
N SER A 35 15.07 -15.40 23.63
CA SER A 35 15.38 -14.15 24.34
C SER A 35 14.24 -13.14 24.26
N GLY A 36 13.55 -13.03 23.12
CA GLY A 36 12.36 -12.20 22.97
C GLY A 36 11.21 -12.67 23.86
N LEU A 37 10.97 -13.99 23.94
CA LEU A 37 9.96 -14.58 24.82
C LEU A 37 10.31 -14.37 26.30
N ALA A 38 11.58 -14.53 26.68
CA ALA A 38 12.04 -14.31 28.07
C ALA A 38 11.88 -12.84 28.49
N VAL A 39 12.12 -11.89 27.61
CA VAL A 39 11.90 -10.45 27.87
C VAL A 39 10.41 -10.17 28.02
N LEU A 40 9.53 -10.81 27.20
CA LEU A 40 8.08 -10.69 27.34
C LEU A 40 7.56 -11.21 28.67
N ILE A 41 8.04 -12.37 29.09
CA ILE A 41 7.69 -12.98 30.38
C ILE A 41 8.21 -12.14 31.56
N ALA A 42 9.45 -11.68 31.47
CA ALA A 42 10.04 -10.83 32.51
C ALA A 42 9.32 -9.49 32.65
N TRP A 43 8.89 -8.88 31.54
CA TRP A 43 8.10 -7.67 31.53
C TRP A 43 6.69 -7.89 32.10
N GLY A 44 6.05 -9.01 31.78
CA GLY A 44 4.75 -9.40 32.35
C GLY A 44 4.82 -9.67 33.86
N LEU A 45 5.94 -10.18 34.37
CA LEU A 45 6.18 -10.43 35.76
C LEU A 45 6.57 -9.19 36.59
N LEU A 46 7.17 -8.17 35.89
CA LEU A 46 7.61 -6.91 36.52
C LEU A 46 6.50 -5.87 36.69
N LEU A 47 5.26 -6.14 36.21
CA LEU A 47 4.10 -5.28 36.38
C LEU A 47 3.04 -5.94 37.29
N PRO A 48 3.35 -6.26 38.56
CA PRO A 48 2.33 -6.67 39.50
C PRO A 48 1.59 -5.40 39.96
N GLY A 49 0.27 -5.33 39.73
CA GLY A 49 -0.55 -4.40 40.46
C GLY A 49 -1.35 -3.37 39.70
N ALA A 50 -1.56 -3.53 38.40
CA ALA A 50 -2.59 -2.76 37.68
C ALA A 50 -3.96 -3.45 37.84
N THR A 51 -4.37 -3.76 39.08
CA THR A 51 -5.78 -4.07 39.36
C THR A 51 -6.53 -2.75 39.44
N PRO A 52 -7.63 -2.56 38.69
CA PRO A 52 -8.45 -1.37 38.81
C PRO A 52 -9.24 -1.43 40.13
N VAL A 53 -8.66 -0.88 41.17
CA VAL A 53 -9.47 -0.57 42.40
C VAL A 53 -10.01 0.84 42.18
N GLY A 54 -11.30 0.91 41.85
CA GLY A 54 -12.08 2.14 41.93
C GLY A 54 -11.92 3.10 40.72
N GLY A 55 -12.81 3.03 39.76
CA GLY A 55 -13.44 4.17 39.08
C GLY A 55 -12.61 5.07 38.18
N GLY A 56 -11.31 4.90 38.01
CA GLY A 56 -10.51 5.70 37.09
C GLY A 56 -9.30 4.93 36.57
N MET A 57 -9.15 4.84 35.26
CA MET A 57 -7.95 4.27 34.65
C MET A 57 -6.77 5.17 35.01
N SER A 58 -5.87 4.72 35.90
CA SER A 58 -4.66 5.47 36.25
C SER A 58 -3.83 5.69 34.97
N THR A 59 -3.19 6.86 34.84
CA THR A 59 -2.30 7.20 33.73
C THR A 59 -1.19 6.16 33.51
N LEU A 60 -0.77 5.45 34.58
CA LEU A 60 0.15 4.33 34.54
C LEU A 60 -0.43 3.10 33.87
N GLY A 61 -1.74 2.81 34.04
CA GLY A 61 -2.41 1.68 33.37
C GLY A 61 -2.56 1.91 31.86
N SER A 62 -2.84 3.14 31.44
CA SER A 62 -2.93 3.47 30.00
C SER A 62 -1.56 3.45 29.31
N LEU A 63 -0.51 3.90 29.98
CA LEU A 63 0.88 3.80 29.48
C LEU A 63 1.35 2.35 29.36
N SER A 64 0.96 1.48 30.29
CA SER A 64 1.29 0.06 30.19
C SER A 64 0.58 -0.61 29.01
N LEU A 65 -0.71 -0.33 28.78
CA LEU A 65 -1.48 -0.86 27.65
C LEU A 65 -0.90 -0.38 26.30
N PHE A 66 -0.51 0.88 26.21
CA PHE A 66 0.14 1.42 25.01
C PHE A 66 1.51 0.78 24.77
N GLY A 67 2.30 0.61 25.82
CA GLY A 67 3.59 -0.11 25.78
C GLY A 67 3.42 -1.56 25.34
N TYR A 68 2.40 -2.28 25.82
CA TYR A 68 2.08 -3.65 25.42
C TYR A 68 1.63 -3.73 23.96
N ALA A 69 0.78 -2.82 23.51
CA ALA A 69 0.34 -2.77 22.13
C ALA A 69 1.51 -2.50 21.17
N LEU A 70 2.35 -1.52 21.49
CA LEU A 70 3.53 -1.20 20.71
C LEU A 70 4.54 -2.36 20.66
N PHE A 71 4.78 -3.02 21.79
CA PHE A 71 5.69 -4.14 21.89
C PHE A 71 5.16 -5.40 21.18
N SER A 72 3.82 -5.64 21.22
CA SER A 72 3.17 -6.72 20.48
C SER A 72 3.22 -6.48 18.98
N ILE A 73 3.08 -5.23 18.53
CA ILE A 73 3.22 -4.85 17.12
C ILE A 73 4.68 -5.03 16.64
N VAL A 74 5.66 -4.53 17.41
CA VAL A 74 7.08 -4.67 17.08
C VAL A 74 7.53 -6.13 17.16
N GLY A 75 7.11 -6.86 18.19
CA GLY A 75 7.36 -8.30 18.32
C GLY A 75 6.72 -9.10 17.19
N GLY A 76 5.50 -8.74 16.77
CA GLY A 76 4.79 -9.33 15.63
C GLY A 76 5.50 -9.08 14.32
N ILE A 77 6.03 -7.87 14.08
CA ILE A 77 6.79 -7.52 12.87
C ILE A 77 8.10 -8.32 12.82
N VAL A 78 8.81 -8.44 13.93
CA VAL A 78 10.07 -9.20 14.02
C VAL A 78 9.83 -10.71 13.80
N PHE A 79 8.70 -11.26 14.28
CA PHE A 79 8.32 -12.67 14.11
C PHE A 79 7.69 -12.98 12.73
N LEU A 80 7.11 -12.00 12.04
CA LEU A 80 6.48 -12.18 10.72
C LEU A 80 7.46 -12.55 9.60
N SER A 81 8.75 -12.53 9.87
CA SER A 81 9.78 -12.94 8.91
C SER A 81 9.86 -14.47 8.72
N ASN A 82 9.29 -15.30 9.61
CA ASN A 82 9.31 -16.75 9.49
C ASN A 82 7.91 -17.39 9.52
N ARG A 83 7.56 -18.07 8.49
CA ARG A 83 6.32 -18.22 7.73
C ARG A 83 5.05 -18.82 8.36
N ASN A 84 4.93 -19.50 9.44
CA ASN A 84 3.60 -20.00 9.91
C ASN A 84 3.46 -20.12 11.44
N LEU A 85 4.47 -20.59 12.15
CA LEU A 85 4.40 -20.77 13.60
C LEU A 85 4.45 -19.42 14.34
N GLY A 86 5.23 -18.46 13.81
CA GLY A 86 5.35 -17.12 14.38
C GLY A 86 4.04 -16.32 14.35
N ARG A 87 3.21 -16.52 13.32
CA ARG A 87 1.90 -15.83 13.23
C ARG A 87 0.92 -16.33 14.30
N VAL A 88 0.88 -17.64 14.51
CA VAL A 88 0.00 -18.24 15.52
C VAL A 88 0.47 -17.83 16.91
N LEU A 89 1.77 -17.91 17.18
CA LEU A 89 2.34 -17.54 18.48
C LEU A 89 2.20 -16.05 18.80
N SER A 90 2.41 -15.15 17.81
CA SER A 90 2.23 -13.72 18.03
C SER A 90 0.76 -13.33 18.21
N SER A 91 -0.15 -13.98 17.48
CA SER A 91 -1.59 -13.76 17.68
C SER A 91 -2.06 -14.31 19.02
N CYS A 92 -1.61 -15.48 19.44
CA CYS A 92 -1.90 -16.04 20.76
C CYS A 92 -1.29 -15.21 21.89
N ALA A 93 -0.08 -14.69 21.72
CA ALA A 93 0.56 -13.80 22.68
C ALA A 93 -0.17 -12.45 22.78
N ALA A 94 -0.60 -11.86 21.67
CA ALA A 94 -1.37 -10.62 21.67
C ALA A 94 -2.75 -10.80 22.34
N VAL A 95 -3.45 -11.90 22.04
CA VAL A 95 -4.72 -12.24 22.68
C VAL A 95 -4.50 -12.56 24.17
N GLY A 96 -3.47 -13.33 24.53
CA GLY A 96 -3.12 -13.63 25.91
C GLY A 96 -2.76 -12.38 26.70
N LEU A 97 -2.02 -11.42 26.12
CA LEU A 97 -1.68 -10.14 26.74
C LEU A 97 -2.92 -9.25 26.95
N LEU A 98 -3.85 -9.23 25.98
CA LEU A 98 -5.13 -8.54 26.12
C LEU A 98 -5.96 -9.14 27.25
N LEU A 99 -6.00 -10.48 27.38
CA LEU A 99 -6.69 -11.17 28.46
C LEU A 99 -6.02 -10.96 29.84
N LEU A 100 -4.67 -10.95 29.89
CA LEU A 100 -3.88 -10.72 31.10
C LEU A 100 -3.87 -9.26 31.54
N SER A 101 -4.13 -8.31 30.67
CA SER A 101 -4.17 -6.87 31.00
C SER A 101 -5.42 -6.48 31.83
N GLY A 102 -6.26 -7.45 32.21
CA GLY A 102 -7.47 -7.17 32.97
C GLY A 102 -8.54 -6.37 32.18
N ALA A 103 -8.38 -6.28 30.88
CA ALA A 103 -9.43 -5.75 30.00
C ALA A 103 -10.60 -6.73 30.10
N ASP A 104 -11.68 -6.29 30.74
CA ASP A 104 -12.92 -7.03 30.82
C ASP A 104 -13.41 -7.31 29.39
N GLY A 105 -13.37 -8.57 28.96
CA GLY A 105 -13.76 -8.97 27.62
C GLY A 105 -15.19 -8.56 27.27
N SER A 106 -16.05 -8.49 28.28
CA SER A 106 -17.41 -7.99 28.15
C SER A 106 -17.44 -6.48 27.83
N ARG A 107 -16.58 -5.69 28.46
CA ARG A 107 -16.41 -4.26 28.16
C ARG A 107 -15.80 -4.02 26.77
N LEU A 108 -14.81 -4.81 26.38
CA LEU A 108 -14.25 -4.71 25.02
C LEU A 108 -15.31 -5.04 23.96
N ALA A 109 -16.08 -6.11 24.16
CA ALA A 109 -17.16 -6.47 23.27
C ALA A 109 -18.23 -5.35 23.19
N TYR A 110 -18.63 -4.81 24.32
CA TYR A 110 -19.60 -3.70 24.36
C TYR A 110 -19.08 -2.42 23.70
N VAL A 111 -17.80 -2.08 23.93
CA VAL A 111 -17.21 -0.86 23.40
C VAL A 111 -16.97 -0.96 21.90
N PHE A 112 -16.46 -2.09 21.38
CA PHE A 112 -16.03 -2.20 20.00
C PHE A 112 -17.00 -2.92 19.05
N PHE A 113 -17.93 -3.71 19.60
CA PHE A 113 -18.84 -4.55 18.82
C PHE A 113 -20.31 -4.37 19.19
N ASN A 114 -20.68 -3.17 19.64
CA ASN A 114 -22.07 -2.84 19.93
C ASN A 114 -22.78 -2.35 18.67
N PHE A 115 -23.22 -3.30 17.84
CA PHE A 115 -23.88 -3.00 16.56
C PHE A 115 -25.28 -2.39 16.73
N GLU A 116 -25.96 -2.62 17.86
CA GLU A 116 -27.29 -2.09 18.15
C GLU A 116 -27.28 -0.56 18.26
N ILE A 117 -26.15 0.02 18.71
CA ILE A 117 -26.01 1.47 18.92
C ILE A 117 -26.06 2.29 17.61
N LEU A 118 -25.79 1.64 16.47
CA LEU A 118 -25.82 2.33 15.17
C LEU A 118 -27.24 2.64 14.69
N GLY A 119 -28.19 1.79 15.06
CA GLY A 119 -29.53 1.88 14.52
C GLY A 119 -29.56 1.83 12.98
N GLU A 120 -30.72 2.06 12.38
CA GLU A 120 -30.89 2.06 10.93
C GLU A 120 -30.19 3.25 10.24
N SER A 121 -30.21 4.42 10.88
CA SER A 121 -29.60 5.64 10.33
C SER A 121 -28.08 5.56 10.25
N GLY A 122 -27.42 5.02 11.29
CA GLY A 122 -25.97 4.83 11.29
C GLY A 122 -25.52 3.82 10.23
N MET A 123 -26.25 2.72 10.07
CA MET A 123 -25.95 1.74 9.03
C MET A 123 -26.14 2.30 7.62
N LYS A 124 -27.20 3.11 7.39
CA LYS A 124 -27.40 3.81 6.12
C LYS A 124 -26.29 4.80 5.81
N ALA A 125 -25.84 5.58 6.80
CA ALA A 125 -24.72 6.51 6.65
C ALA A 125 -23.44 5.76 6.24
N LEU A 126 -23.09 4.68 6.92
CA LEU A 126 -21.89 3.88 6.61
C LEU A 126 -22.01 3.23 5.21
N ALA A 127 -23.17 2.71 4.85
CA ALA A 127 -23.40 2.16 3.50
C ALA A 127 -23.27 3.24 2.42
N GLY A 128 -23.82 4.44 2.66
CA GLY A 128 -23.64 5.60 1.80
C GLY A 128 -22.19 6.00 1.64
N GLY A 129 -21.46 6.10 2.76
CA GLY A 129 -20.03 6.39 2.77
C GLY A 129 -19.20 5.35 2.00
N PHE A 130 -19.57 4.06 2.10
CA PHE A 130 -18.93 3.00 1.32
C PHE A 130 -19.15 3.19 -0.19
N MET A 131 -20.35 3.54 -0.62
CA MET A 131 -20.65 3.84 -2.03
C MET A 131 -19.90 5.07 -2.51
N THR A 132 -19.83 6.14 -1.71
CA THR A 132 -19.03 7.34 -2.02
C THR A 132 -17.53 7.01 -2.17
N THR A 133 -16.99 6.14 -1.31
CA THR A 133 -15.60 5.65 -1.42
C THR A 133 -15.36 4.96 -2.77
N LEU A 134 -16.29 4.09 -3.20
CA LEU A 134 -16.22 3.42 -4.50
C LEU A 134 -16.34 4.40 -5.66
N GLU A 135 -17.31 5.31 -5.60
CA GLU A 135 -17.54 6.31 -6.64
C GLU A 135 -16.32 7.19 -6.86
N VAL A 136 -15.81 7.82 -5.79
CA VAL A 136 -14.61 8.65 -5.84
C VAL A 136 -13.41 7.86 -6.35
N GLY A 137 -13.21 6.65 -5.81
CA GLY A 137 -12.08 5.80 -6.17
C GLY A 137 -12.08 5.36 -7.62
N ILE A 138 -13.24 4.94 -8.15
CA ILE A 138 -13.38 4.50 -9.55
C ILE A 138 -13.19 5.67 -10.50
N ILE A 139 -13.90 6.79 -10.27
CA ILE A 139 -13.83 7.96 -11.15
C ILE A 139 -12.40 8.53 -11.15
N ALA A 140 -11.81 8.73 -9.97
CA ALA A 140 -10.44 9.22 -9.87
C ALA A 140 -9.43 8.29 -10.55
N THR A 141 -9.60 6.96 -10.44
CA THR A 141 -8.73 5.99 -11.11
C THR A 141 -8.82 6.09 -12.62
N LEU A 142 -10.04 6.15 -13.17
CA LEU A 142 -10.22 6.28 -14.62
C LEU A 142 -9.61 7.57 -15.14
N CYS A 143 -9.87 8.69 -14.47
CA CYS A 143 -9.29 9.98 -14.85
C CYS A 143 -7.76 9.97 -14.73
N ALA A 144 -7.22 9.45 -13.63
CA ALA A 144 -5.78 9.37 -13.38
C ALA A 144 -5.07 8.45 -14.39
N PHE A 145 -5.69 7.32 -14.73
CA PHE A 145 -5.15 6.39 -15.72
C PHE A 145 -5.04 7.04 -17.10
N TRP A 146 -6.13 7.66 -17.59
CA TRP A 146 -6.11 8.30 -18.91
C TRP A 146 -5.18 9.51 -18.97
N LEU A 147 -5.12 10.30 -17.89
CA LEU A 147 -4.15 11.37 -17.80
C LEU A 147 -2.71 10.82 -17.78
N GLY A 148 -2.46 9.73 -17.05
CA GLY A 148 -1.17 9.03 -17.04
C GLY A 148 -0.76 8.49 -18.43
N VAL A 149 -1.71 7.93 -19.19
CA VAL A 149 -1.48 7.51 -20.59
C VAL A 149 -1.11 8.72 -21.45
N PHE A 150 -1.85 9.82 -21.32
CA PHE A 150 -1.56 11.07 -22.04
C PHE A 150 -0.16 11.60 -21.74
N LEU A 151 0.22 11.68 -20.46
CA LEU A 151 1.54 12.11 -20.04
C LEU A 151 2.66 11.21 -20.59
N THR A 152 2.41 9.90 -20.64
CA THR A 152 3.34 8.93 -21.22
C THR A 152 3.47 9.12 -22.73
N LEU A 153 2.37 9.36 -23.43
CA LEU A 153 2.36 9.64 -24.85
C LEU A 153 3.14 10.92 -25.18
N VAL A 154 2.96 11.99 -24.40
CA VAL A 154 3.71 13.25 -24.59
C VAL A 154 5.22 13.01 -24.48
N ARG A 155 5.66 12.19 -23.51
CA ARG A 155 7.09 11.81 -23.39
C ARG A 155 7.58 10.97 -24.58
N PHE A 156 6.71 10.15 -25.16
CA PHE A 156 7.04 9.30 -26.30
C PHE A 156 7.31 10.10 -27.59
N PHE A 157 6.76 11.32 -27.71
CA PHE A 157 7.04 12.21 -28.85
C PHE A 157 8.47 12.81 -28.85
N GLU A 158 9.26 12.56 -27.80
CA GLU A 158 10.66 13.00 -27.67
C GLU A 158 10.88 14.53 -27.80
N ASN A 159 9.83 15.34 -27.67
CA ASN A 159 9.96 16.78 -27.62
C ASN A 159 10.56 17.20 -26.28
N LYS A 160 11.78 17.75 -26.30
CA LYS A 160 12.53 18.09 -25.07
C LYS A 160 11.78 19.03 -24.13
N VAL A 161 11.07 20.03 -24.67
CA VAL A 161 10.33 21.00 -23.88
C VAL A 161 9.13 20.34 -23.20
N MET A 162 8.31 19.63 -23.96
CA MET A 162 7.12 18.94 -23.44
C MET A 162 7.50 17.84 -22.43
N THR A 163 8.55 17.07 -22.74
CA THR A 163 9.08 16.05 -21.82
C THR A 163 9.58 16.67 -20.53
N GLY A 164 10.21 17.87 -20.60
CA GLY A 164 10.63 18.63 -19.43
C GLY A 164 9.45 19.02 -18.54
N PHE A 165 8.37 19.57 -19.10
CA PHE A 165 7.15 19.90 -18.36
C PHE A 165 6.52 18.67 -17.69
N VAL A 166 6.39 17.56 -18.44
CA VAL A 166 5.82 16.32 -17.86
C VAL A 166 6.71 15.78 -16.74
N LYS A 167 8.03 15.89 -16.86
CA LYS A 167 8.95 15.46 -15.81
C LYS A 167 8.76 16.29 -14.54
N VAL A 168 8.71 17.62 -14.66
CA VAL A 168 8.44 18.50 -13.51
C VAL A 168 7.08 18.19 -12.90
N TYR A 169 6.03 18.02 -13.70
CA TYR A 169 4.71 17.61 -13.22
C TYR A 169 4.78 16.34 -12.38
N VAL A 170 5.40 15.28 -12.93
CA VAL A 170 5.50 13.99 -12.25
C VAL A 170 6.30 14.09 -10.96
N ASP A 171 7.44 14.79 -10.98
CA ASP A 171 8.29 14.95 -9.80
C ASP A 171 7.56 15.73 -8.69
N VAL A 172 6.83 16.81 -9.03
CA VAL A 172 6.06 17.63 -8.08
C VAL A 172 4.91 16.82 -7.47
N PHE A 173 4.04 16.22 -8.30
CA PHE A 173 2.86 15.53 -7.77
C PHE A 173 3.19 14.24 -7.03
N ARG A 174 4.31 13.60 -7.30
CA ARG A 174 4.79 12.44 -6.52
C ARG A 174 5.48 12.84 -5.21
N ALA A 175 6.04 14.04 -5.13
CA ALA A 175 6.70 14.54 -3.92
C ALA A 175 5.72 15.16 -2.92
N LEU A 176 4.59 15.70 -3.39
CA LEU A 176 3.60 16.36 -2.54
C LEU A 176 2.79 15.34 -1.72
N PRO A 177 2.66 15.53 -0.40
CA PRO A 177 1.71 14.74 0.38
C PRO A 177 0.28 14.98 -0.11
N THR A 178 -0.45 13.91 -0.42
CA THR A 178 -1.81 13.99 -0.99
C THR A 178 -2.78 14.76 -0.09
N ILE A 179 -2.60 14.67 1.23
CA ILE A 179 -3.41 15.44 2.20
C ILE A 179 -3.21 16.96 2.09
N VAL A 180 -1.98 17.39 1.81
CA VAL A 180 -1.68 18.83 1.57
C VAL A 180 -2.29 19.27 0.26
N LEU A 181 -2.20 18.42 -0.77
CA LEU A 181 -2.73 18.72 -2.09
C LEU A 181 -4.26 18.86 -2.08
N VAL A 182 -5.00 17.98 -1.41
CA VAL A 182 -6.47 18.07 -1.30
C VAL A 182 -6.88 19.33 -0.55
N SER A 183 -6.17 19.65 0.53
CA SER A 183 -6.43 20.86 1.31
C SER A 183 -6.15 22.13 0.49
N LEU A 184 -5.05 22.15 -0.25
CA LEU A 184 -4.70 23.29 -1.10
C LEU A 184 -5.73 23.50 -2.23
N ILE A 185 -6.15 22.42 -2.90
CA ILE A 185 -7.13 22.50 -3.99
C ILE A 185 -8.49 22.93 -3.43
N HIS A 186 -8.96 22.33 -2.33
CA HIS A 186 -10.30 22.60 -1.82
C HIS A 186 -10.41 23.97 -1.13
N TYR A 187 -9.48 24.29 -0.24
CA TYR A 187 -9.51 25.52 0.54
C TYR A 187 -8.73 26.67 -0.11
N GLY A 188 -7.74 26.39 -0.95
CA GLY A 188 -6.91 27.40 -1.61
C GLY A 188 -7.55 27.94 -2.89
N ALA A 189 -8.23 27.12 -3.68
CA ALA A 189 -8.81 27.56 -4.95
C ALA A 189 -9.84 28.72 -4.82
N PRO A 190 -10.67 28.78 -3.77
CA PRO A 190 -11.58 29.91 -3.57
C PRO A 190 -10.89 31.27 -3.45
N PHE A 191 -9.67 31.35 -2.94
CA PHE A 191 -8.91 32.60 -2.85
C PHE A 191 -8.53 33.19 -4.20
N ILE A 192 -8.55 32.38 -5.25
CA ILE A 192 -8.35 32.82 -6.64
C ILE A 192 -9.63 32.81 -7.45
N GLY A 193 -10.80 32.74 -6.78
CA GLY A 193 -12.11 32.78 -7.42
C GLY A 193 -12.62 31.48 -8.02
N ILE A 194 -11.95 30.34 -7.76
CA ILE A 194 -12.34 29.02 -8.27
C ILE A 194 -13.06 28.24 -7.16
N TYR A 195 -14.37 28.06 -7.32
CA TYR A 195 -15.21 27.32 -6.38
C TYR A 195 -15.49 25.91 -6.92
N LEU A 196 -14.81 24.91 -6.40
CA LEU A 196 -14.98 23.52 -6.80
C LEU A 196 -16.00 22.81 -5.89
N PRO A 197 -16.97 22.07 -6.46
CA PRO A 197 -17.79 21.17 -5.67
C PRO A 197 -16.90 20.19 -4.89
N LEU A 198 -17.36 19.82 -3.69
CA LEU A 198 -16.61 19.00 -2.76
C LEU A 198 -16.06 17.71 -3.40
N MET A 199 -16.93 16.94 -4.06
CA MET A 199 -16.54 15.70 -4.76
C MET A 199 -15.51 15.95 -5.86
N VAL A 200 -15.66 17.05 -6.61
CA VAL A 200 -14.75 17.41 -7.71
C VAL A 200 -13.34 17.71 -7.18
N SER A 201 -13.23 18.42 -6.05
CA SER A 201 -11.93 18.73 -5.47
C SER A 201 -11.17 17.48 -5.02
N GLY A 202 -11.88 16.49 -4.44
CA GLY A 202 -11.28 15.19 -4.06
C GLY A 202 -10.86 14.37 -5.28
N ILE A 203 -11.76 14.20 -6.27
CA ILE A 203 -11.48 13.47 -7.51
C ILE A 203 -10.32 14.12 -8.27
N LEU A 204 -10.30 15.44 -8.39
CA LEU A 204 -9.22 16.18 -9.05
C LEU A 204 -7.88 15.96 -8.35
N THR A 205 -7.86 16.04 -7.01
CA THR A 205 -6.65 15.80 -6.22
C THR A 205 -6.06 14.42 -6.48
N LEU A 206 -6.91 13.38 -6.33
CA LEU A 206 -6.48 12.00 -6.55
C LEU A 206 -6.07 11.77 -8.01
N THR A 207 -6.77 12.39 -8.96
CA THR A 207 -6.42 12.33 -10.39
C THR A 207 -5.05 12.91 -10.65
N LEU A 208 -4.76 14.12 -10.18
CA LEU A 208 -3.46 14.78 -10.41
C LEU A 208 -2.31 13.99 -9.77
N ASN A 209 -2.48 13.58 -8.52
CA ASN A 209 -1.46 12.82 -7.81
C ASN A 209 -1.20 11.46 -8.47
N HIS A 210 -2.23 10.64 -8.64
CA HIS A 210 -2.07 9.28 -9.15
C HIS A 210 -1.75 9.19 -10.64
N SER A 211 -2.12 10.18 -11.46
CA SER A 211 -1.71 10.22 -12.87
C SER A 211 -0.19 10.30 -13.05
N ALA A 212 0.50 10.95 -12.12
CA ALA A 212 1.96 10.98 -12.09
C ALA A 212 2.56 9.59 -11.84
N PHE A 213 1.97 8.81 -10.92
CA PHE A 213 2.38 7.42 -10.69
C PHE A 213 2.03 6.52 -11.87
N PHE A 214 0.82 6.62 -12.43
CA PHE A 214 0.44 5.86 -13.62
C PHE A 214 1.34 6.16 -14.81
N SER A 215 1.70 7.43 -15.02
CA SER A 215 2.63 7.83 -16.09
C SER A 215 4.00 7.15 -15.92
N GLU A 216 4.54 7.09 -14.70
CA GLU A 216 5.84 6.46 -14.45
C GLU A 216 5.80 4.94 -14.64
N ILE A 217 4.72 4.29 -14.21
CA ILE A 217 4.50 2.86 -14.41
C ILE A 217 4.41 2.54 -15.91
N LEU A 218 3.62 3.30 -16.65
CA LEU A 218 3.47 3.13 -18.10
C LEU A 218 4.77 3.45 -18.85
N ARG A 219 5.52 4.46 -18.45
CA ARG A 219 6.83 4.78 -19.01
C ARG A 219 7.81 3.62 -18.83
N SER A 220 7.82 3.00 -17.66
CA SER A 220 8.63 1.78 -17.44
C SER A 220 8.21 0.64 -18.38
N GLY A 221 6.90 0.47 -18.61
CA GLY A 221 6.38 -0.47 -19.60
C GLY A 221 6.83 -0.15 -21.03
N VAL A 222 6.78 1.13 -21.42
CA VAL A 222 7.27 1.60 -22.74
C VAL A 222 8.76 1.32 -22.91
N SER A 223 9.57 1.58 -21.88
CA SER A 223 11.01 1.33 -21.92
C SER A 223 11.36 -0.16 -22.02
N ALA A 224 10.43 -1.06 -21.68
CA ALA A 224 10.61 -2.51 -21.82
C ALA A 224 10.32 -3.04 -23.23
N VAL A 225 9.75 -2.21 -24.12
CA VAL A 225 9.53 -2.58 -25.53
C VAL A 225 10.85 -2.52 -26.28
N GLY A 226 11.19 -3.59 -26.98
CA GLY A 226 12.48 -3.70 -27.68
C GLY A 226 12.65 -2.63 -28.78
N HIS A 227 13.84 -2.06 -28.86
CA HIS A 227 14.18 -1.05 -29.87
C HIS A 227 13.91 -1.50 -31.31
N GLY A 228 14.12 -2.77 -31.63
CA GLY A 228 13.83 -3.33 -32.95
C GLY A 228 12.36 -3.17 -33.39
N GLN A 229 11.41 -3.14 -32.44
CA GLN A 229 10.00 -2.88 -32.76
C GLN A 229 9.77 -1.42 -33.22
N LEU A 230 10.48 -0.48 -32.62
CA LEU A 230 10.41 0.93 -33.01
C LEU A 230 11.10 1.16 -34.38
N GLU A 231 12.23 0.52 -34.60
CA GLU A 231 12.96 0.58 -35.87
C GLU A 231 12.15 -0.01 -37.01
N ALA A 232 11.55 -1.18 -36.81
CA ALA A 232 10.67 -1.83 -37.78
C ALA A 232 9.44 -0.95 -38.10
N ALA A 233 8.83 -0.33 -37.10
CA ALA A 233 7.73 0.60 -37.28
C ALA A 233 8.14 1.83 -38.15
N ARG A 234 9.29 2.38 -37.87
CA ARG A 234 9.86 3.51 -38.66
C ARG A 234 10.14 3.11 -40.11
N SER A 235 10.69 1.90 -40.31
CA SER A 235 10.95 1.36 -41.65
C SER A 235 9.68 1.14 -42.49
N LEU A 236 8.56 0.85 -41.81
CA LEU A 236 7.23 0.76 -42.42
C LEU A 236 6.55 2.14 -42.62
N GLY A 237 7.23 3.23 -42.33
CA GLY A 237 6.70 4.60 -42.50
C GLY A 237 5.62 4.97 -41.49
N LEU A 238 5.50 4.24 -40.36
CA LEU A 238 4.51 4.58 -39.33
C LEU A 238 4.92 5.85 -38.57
N GLY A 239 4.01 6.82 -38.51
CA GLY A 239 4.21 8.04 -37.72
C GLY A 239 4.17 7.70 -36.21
N THR A 240 4.77 8.58 -35.40
CA THR A 240 4.96 8.37 -33.92
C THR A 240 3.69 7.97 -33.18
N PHE A 241 2.57 8.62 -33.45
CA PHE A 241 1.29 8.30 -32.80
C PHE A 241 0.77 6.90 -33.17
N LYS A 242 0.87 6.52 -34.46
CA LYS A 242 0.47 5.17 -34.91
C LYS A 242 1.38 4.10 -34.29
N THR A 243 2.69 4.36 -34.26
CA THR A 243 3.67 3.48 -33.62
C THR A 243 3.35 3.28 -32.13
N PHE A 244 3.07 4.36 -31.41
CA PHE A 244 2.67 4.27 -30.00
C PHE A 244 1.40 3.45 -29.83
N ARG A 245 0.32 3.81 -30.53
CA ARG A 245 -1.00 3.21 -30.37
C ARG A 245 -1.05 1.72 -30.76
N LEU A 246 -0.42 1.37 -31.88
CA LEU A 246 -0.56 0.03 -32.47
C LEU A 246 0.50 -0.97 -32.03
N ILE A 247 1.70 -0.50 -31.69
CA ILE A 247 2.83 -1.38 -31.39
C ILE A 247 3.28 -1.25 -29.94
N VAL A 248 3.60 -0.03 -29.50
CA VAL A 248 4.23 0.20 -28.20
C VAL A 248 3.25 0.06 -27.05
N PHE A 249 2.13 0.78 -27.11
CA PHE A 249 1.17 0.83 -26.01
C PHE A 249 0.59 -0.54 -25.64
N PRO A 250 0.15 -1.40 -26.58
CA PRO A 250 -0.37 -2.72 -26.22
C PRO A 250 0.66 -3.62 -25.51
N GLN A 251 1.93 -3.54 -25.90
CA GLN A 251 3.02 -4.29 -25.29
C GLN A 251 3.41 -3.69 -23.92
N ALA A 252 3.59 -2.37 -23.87
CA ALA A 252 3.87 -1.61 -22.65
C ALA A 252 2.79 -1.82 -21.60
N PHE A 253 1.51 -1.79 -22.00
CA PHE A 253 0.38 -1.99 -21.11
C PHE A 253 0.37 -3.40 -20.48
N LYS A 254 0.63 -4.44 -21.29
CA LYS A 254 0.76 -5.81 -20.75
C LYS A 254 1.87 -5.88 -19.69
N THR A 255 3.02 -5.28 -19.94
CA THR A 255 4.14 -5.27 -19.00
C THR A 255 3.84 -4.43 -17.75
N ALA A 256 3.08 -3.34 -17.90
CA ALA A 256 2.71 -2.43 -16.82
C ALA A 256 1.50 -2.91 -16.00
N MET A 257 0.69 -3.87 -16.48
CA MET A 257 -0.54 -4.33 -15.81
C MET A 257 -0.37 -4.70 -14.33
N PRO A 258 0.65 -5.49 -13.93
CA PRO A 258 0.81 -5.83 -12.52
C PRO A 258 0.99 -4.59 -11.62
N PRO A 259 1.94 -3.69 -11.85
CA PRO A 259 2.08 -2.50 -11.03
C PRO A 259 0.89 -1.52 -11.17
N LEU A 260 0.18 -1.48 -12.32
CA LEU A 260 -1.04 -0.67 -12.48
C LEU A 260 -2.16 -1.14 -11.54
N THR A 261 -2.36 -2.46 -11.38
CA THR A 261 -3.35 -2.99 -10.44
C THR A 261 -2.99 -2.68 -8.99
N GLY A 262 -1.71 -2.72 -8.64
CA GLY A 262 -1.22 -2.27 -7.33
C GLY A 262 -1.50 -0.78 -7.09
N GLN A 263 -1.27 0.06 -8.10
CA GLN A 263 -1.54 1.50 -8.02
C GLN A 263 -3.04 1.81 -7.90
N PHE A 264 -3.91 1.05 -8.56
CA PHE A 264 -5.35 1.14 -8.37
C PHE A 264 -5.75 0.89 -6.90
N VAL A 265 -5.23 -0.18 -6.30
CA VAL A 265 -5.49 -0.49 -4.88
C VAL A 265 -4.94 0.62 -3.96
N ALA A 266 -3.79 1.21 -4.30
CA ALA A 266 -3.23 2.33 -3.56
C ALA A 266 -4.15 3.56 -3.60
N LEU A 267 -4.67 3.92 -4.78
CA LEU A 267 -5.61 5.03 -4.95
C LEU A 267 -6.88 4.81 -4.12
N LEU A 268 -7.48 3.61 -4.15
CA LEU A 268 -8.66 3.28 -3.34
C LEU A 268 -8.40 3.43 -1.83
N LYS A 269 -7.20 3.17 -1.35
CA LYS A 269 -6.83 3.45 0.04
C LYS A 269 -6.71 4.94 0.32
N GLU A 270 -6.25 5.71 -0.64
CA GLU A 270 -6.05 7.14 -0.49
C GLU A 270 -7.35 7.96 -0.59
N THR A 271 -8.49 7.37 -0.98
CA THR A 271 -9.79 8.05 -0.89
C THR A 271 -10.12 8.52 0.53
N VAL A 272 -9.60 7.84 1.54
CA VAL A 272 -9.68 8.25 2.97
C VAL A 272 -9.24 9.70 3.19
N ILE A 273 -8.27 10.19 2.42
CA ILE A 273 -7.76 11.57 2.56
C ILE A 273 -8.84 12.60 2.25
N CYS A 274 -9.83 12.23 1.43
CA CYS A 274 -10.96 13.09 1.09
C CYS A 274 -11.84 13.43 2.30
N SER A 275 -11.78 12.62 3.38
CA SER A 275 -12.47 12.92 4.65
C SER A 275 -12.06 14.27 5.27
N VAL A 276 -10.80 14.68 5.06
CA VAL A 276 -10.23 15.93 5.60
C VAL A 276 -10.95 17.16 5.10
N VAL A 277 -11.38 17.17 3.84
CA VAL A 277 -12.15 18.25 3.25
C VAL A 277 -13.66 18.09 3.44
N GLY A 278 -14.11 16.99 4.05
CA GLY A 278 -15.50 16.76 4.39
C GLY A 278 -16.29 15.90 3.39
N ILE A 279 -15.64 15.24 2.43
CA ILE A 279 -16.32 14.28 1.54
C ILE A 279 -16.87 13.14 2.39
N PRO A 280 -18.19 12.81 2.26
CA PRO A 280 -18.86 11.79 3.06
C PRO A 280 -18.50 10.38 2.60
N GLU A 281 -17.19 10.07 2.60
CA GLU A 281 -16.69 8.72 2.35
C GLU A 281 -16.74 7.86 3.63
N LEU A 282 -16.41 6.58 3.54
CA LEU A 282 -16.64 5.60 4.61
C LEU A 282 -16.03 5.98 5.97
N LEU A 283 -14.79 6.49 6.00
CA LEU A 283 -14.17 6.93 7.27
C LEU A 283 -14.87 8.18 7.81
N ARG A 284 -15.21 9.14 6.94
CA ARG A 284 -15.91 10.38 7.37
C ARG A 284 -17.24 10.04 8.00
N GLU A 285 -18.05 9.20 7.36
CA GLU A 285 -19.33 8.76 7.91
C GLU A 285 -19.16 8.00 9.22
N ALA A 286 -18.15 7.15 9.33
CA ALA A 286 -17.85 6.44 10.58
C ALA A 286 -17.48 7.40 11.72
N LEU A 287 -16.71 8.45 11.45
CA LEU A 287 -16.37 9.48 12.44
C LEU A 287 -17.60 10.30 12.86
N VAL A 288 -18.48 10.62 11.92
CA VAL A 288 -19.73 11.32 12.19
C VAL A 288 -20.64 10.47 13.07
N VAL A 289 -20.88 9.20 12.72
CA VAL A 289 -21.69 8.28 13.53
C VAL A 289 -21.05 8.04 14.89
N GLN A 290 -19.72 7.91 14.97
CA GLN A 290 -18.99 7.79 16.23
C GLN A 290 -19.25 9.02 17.13
N SER A 291 -19.28 10.23 16.57
CA SER A 291 -19.51 11.46 17.37
C SER A 291 -20.91 11.50 17.99
N TRP A 292 -21.92 10.89 17.33
CA TRP A 292 -23.28 10.81 17.87
C TRP A 292 -23.45 9.72 18.92
N THR A 293 -22.77 8.59 18.68
CA THR A 293 -22.92 7.41 19.52
C THR A 293 -21.95 7.39 20.69
N ALA A 294 -20.93 8.24 20.69
CA ALA A 294 -19.80 8.23 21.61
C ALA A 294 -19.17 6.82 21.77
N ASN A 295 -19.20 6.04 20.69
CA ASN A 295 -18.77 4.63 20.68
C ASN A 295 -17.93 4.34 19.42
N PRO A 296 -16.81 3.60 19.51
CA PRO A 296 -15.93 3.33 18.37
C PRO A 296 -16.42 2.22 17.40
N THR A 297 -17.56 1.56 17.66
CA THR A 297 -18.11 0.52 16.78
C THR A 297 -18.22 0.95 15.29
N PRO A 298 -18.63 2.20 14.94
CA PRO A 298 -18.67 2.65 13.55
C PRO A 298 -17.31 2.55 12.84
N LEU A 299 -16.20 2.82 13.54
CA LEU A 299 -14.85 2.71 13.00
C LEU A 299 -14.46 1.25 12.71
N ILE A 300 -14.93 0.30 13.55
CA ILE A 300 -14.72 -1.13 13.30
C ILE A 300 -15.46 -1.56 12.03
N ILE A 301 -16.70 -1.10 11.82
CA ILE A 301 -17.46 -1.41 10.61
C ILE A 301 -16.79 -0.79 9.39
N ALA A 302 -16.33 0.45 9.48
CA ALA A 302 -15.58 1.06 8.39
C ALA A 302 -14.29 0.27 8.07
N THR A 303 -13.58 -0.17 9.09
CA THR A 303 -12.39 -1.04 8.92
C THR A 303 -12.73 -2.33 8.21
N ILE A 304 -13.82 -3.00 8.61
CA ILE A 304 -14.32 -4.21 7.95
C ILE A 304 -14.70 -3.90 6.50
N GLY A 305 -15.39 -2.78 6.24
CA GLY A 305 -15.75 -2.34 4.89
C GLY A 305 -14.52 -2.16 3.98
N TYR A 306 -13.48 -1.48 4.48
CA TYR A 306 -12.21 -1.35 3.74
C TYR A 306 -11.53 -2.71 3.53
N LEU A 307 -11.52 -3.60 4.51
CA LEU A 307 -10.95 -4.93 4.35
C LEU A 307 -11.69 -5.76 3.30
N LEU A 308 -13.03 -5.74 3.33
CA LEU A 308 -13.87 -6.42 2.34
C LEU A 308 -13.62 -5.90 0.93
N LEU A 309 -13.37 -4.62 0.76
CA LEU A 309 -13.04 -4.00 -0.53
C LEU A 309 -11.60 -4.31 -0.97
N LEU A 310 -10.62 -4.06 -0.10
CA LEU A 310 -9.22 -4.00 -0.49
C LEU A 310 -8.53 -5.36 -0.49
N VAL A 311 -8.93 -6.31 0.37
CA VAL A 311 -8.32 -7.64 0.43
C VAL A 311 -8.52 -8.43 -0.87
N PRO A 312 -9.75 -8.52 -1.45
CA PRO A 312 -9.94 -9.17 -2.74
C PRO A 312 -9.14 -8.52 -3.86
N LEU A 313 -9.14 -7.18 -3.92
CA LEU A 313 -8.39 -6.42 -4.93
C LEU A 313 -6.87 -6.62 -4.81
N THR A 314 -6.35 -6.63 -3.59
CA THR A 314 -4.93 -6.91 -3.35
C THR A 314 -4.56 -8.34 -3.74
N ARG A 315 -5.44 -9.32 -3.48
CA ARG A 315 -5.22 -10.70 -3.93
C ARG A 315 -5.25 -10.82 -5.45
N LEU A 316 -6.18 -10.12 -6.11
CA LEU A 316 -6.26 -10.07 -7.57
C LEU A 316 -5.00 -9.44 -8.17
N SER A 317 -4.52 -8.31 -7.63
CA SER A 317 -3.27 -7.67 -8.05
C SER A 317 -2.10 -8.65 -7.97
N ARG A 318 -1.93 -9.33 -6.84
CA ARG A 318 -0.88 -10.33 -6.66
C ARG A 318 -1.00 -11.52 -7.61
N TYR A 319 -2.22 -11.99 -7.86
CA TYR A 319 -2.46 -13.08 -8.82
C TYR A 319 -2.01 -12.69 -10.23
N LEU A 320 -2.35 -11.46 -10.66
CA LEU A 320 -1.93 -10.93 -11.96
C LEU A 320 -0.40 -10.78 -12.04
N GLU A 321 0.25 -10.29 -10.97
CA GLU A 321 1.71 -10.20 -10.88
C GLU A 321 2.39 -11.55 -11.12
N VAL A 322 1.96 -12.59 -10.38
CA VAL A 322 2.54 -13.94 -10.50
C VAL A 322 2.33 -14.51 -11.89
N ARG A 323 1.13 -14.42 -12.43
CA ARG A 323 0.79 -14.98 -13.75
C ARG A 323 1.58 -14.32 -14.88
N MET A 324 1.78 -13.00 -14.81
CA MET A 324 2.48 -12.25 -15.86
C MET A 324 4.01 -12.33 -15.73
N SER A 325 4.55 -12.50 -14.52
CA SER A 325 5.99 -12.70 -14.32
C SER A 325 6.47 -14.06 -14.88
N THR A 326 5.63 -15.09 -14.79
CA THR A 326 5.94 -16.45 -15.32
C THR A 326 6.03 -16.45 -16.85
N VAL A 327 5.18 -15.65 -17.52
CA VAL A 327 5.22 -15.50 -18.99
C VAL A 327 6.52 -14.82 -19.45
N ARG A 328 7.08 -13.92 -18.65
CA ARG A 328 8.31 -13.18 -18.97
C ARG A 328 9.59 -14.04 -18.86
N GLN A 329 9.55 -15.13 -18.11
CA GLN A 329 10.68 -16.08 -17.98
C GLN A 329 10.65 -17.16 -19.06
N ALA A 330 9.54 -17.31 -19.78
CA ALA A 330 9.34 -18.32 -20.81
C ALA A 330 9.56 -17.81 -22.25
N CYS A 331 9.77 -16.51 -22.44
CA CYS A 331 10.18 -15.86 -23.69
C CYS A 331 11.61 -15.35 -23.60
#